data_25502603bc69dd631faf1dae16138f8f
#
_entry.id   25502603bc69dd631faf1dae16138f8f
#
_cell.length_a   1.000
_cell.length_b   1.000
_cell.length_c   1.000
_cell.angle_alpha   90.00
_cell.angle_beta   90.00
_cell.angle_gamma   90.00
#
_symmetry.space_group_name_H-M   'P 1'
#
loop_
_entity.id
_entity.type
_entity.pdbx_description
1 polymer ?
#
loop_
_entity_poly.entity_id
_entity_poly.type
_entity_poly.pdbx_seq_one_letter_code
_entity_poly.pdbx_strand_id
1 'polypeptide(L)'
;EAMELGGGPTSPKCLKRTFGKTDEEIRVHFYRDHAGWCPYCETVWLLLEEKRIPYTVEKINMRCYGDKPQSFLKNVPSGMLPVVVIDGVLMTESAVIQEALETKFSDVASYPAMLPPNESSEAQTLFRLERKLFSNWMQWLTGNWNDAASRATFCETLDEVDLRLSETVDSPYFLNSGFSLVDIKFAPFLERMAA
;
A
#
# COMPACT_ATOMS: atom_id res chain seq x y z
N GLU A 1 -21.27 6.13 11.30
CA GLU A 1 -21.42 4.95 12.18
C GLU A 1 -21.34 3.65 11.36
N ALA A 2 -22.17 3.42 10.30
CA ALA A 2 -22.11 2.20 9.49
C ALA A 2 -20.75 2.00 8.81
N MET A 3 -20.13 3.06 8.28
CA MET A 3 -18.79 3.02 7.69
C MET A 3 -17.69 2.79 8.73
N GLU A 4 -17.85 3.29 9.94
CA GLU A 4 -16.89 3.09 11.04
C GLU A 4 -16.90 1.66 11.55
N LEU A 5 -18.05 1.01 11.52
CA LEU A 5 -18.27 -0.37 11.99
C LEU A 5 -18.11 -1.45 10.91
N GLY A 6 -17.62 -1.08 9.74
CA GLY A 6 -17.32 -2.06 8.66
C GLY A 6 -18.47 -2.37 7.70
N GLY A 7 -19.61 -1.71 7.88
CA GLY A 7 -20.72 -1.77 6.93
C GLY A 7 -20.65 -0.61 5.92
N GLY A 8 -20.50 -0.90 4.63
CA GLY A 8 -20.40 0.10 3.58
C GLY A 8 -19.03 0.12 2.90
N PRO A 9 -18.78 1.08 1.99
CA PRO A 9 -17.52 1.19 1.27
C PRO A 9 -16.38 1.59 2.21
N THR A 10 -15.15 1.25 1.81
CA THR A 10 -13.95 1.68 2.51
C THR A 10 -13.83 3.22 2.51
N SER A 11 -13.29 3.76 3.56
CA SER A 11 -13.06 5.21 3.69
C SER A 11 -11.99 5.50 4.76
N PRO A 12 -11.40 6.72 4.77
CA PRO A 12 -10.50 7.14 5.85
C PRO A 12 -11.14 7.11 7.24
N LYS A 13 -12.47 7.08 7.34
CA LYS A 13 -13.20 7.02 8.62
C LYS A 13 -13.38 5.60 9.15
N CYS A 14 -13.20 4.57 8.33
CA CYS A 14 -13.32 3.17 8.76
C CYS A 14 -12.39 2.83 9.92
N LEU A 15 -12.95 2.16 10.92
CA LEU A 15 -12.22 1.59 12.06
C LEU A 15 -12.18 0.06 12.03
N LYS A 16 -13.06 -0.56 11.24
CA LYS A 16 -13.15 -2.01 11.09
C LYS A 16 -13.70 -2.38 9.71
N ARG A 17 -13.18 -3.47 9.15
CA ARG A 17 -13.70 -4.11 7.93
C ARG A 17 -13.83 -5.61 8.18
N THR A 18 -14.99 -6.17 7.92
CA THR A 18 -15.24 -7.59 8.20
C THR A 18 -15.43 -8.43 6.94
N PHE A 19 -15.86 -7.82 5.83
CA PHE A 19 -16.18 -8.51 4.56
C PHE A 19 -17.15 -9.68 4.73
N GLY A 20 -18.09 -9.56 5.69
CA GLY A 20 -19.07 -10.60 6.02
C GLY A 20 -18.57 -11.69 6.99
N LYS A 21 -17.35 -11.58 7.49
CA LYS A 21 -16.78 -12.47 8.52
C LYS A 21 -17.12 -11.98 9.92
N THR A 22 -16.97 -12.87 10.91
CA THR A 22 -17.21 -12.55 12.33
C THR A 22 -16.04 -11.79 12.94
N ASP A 23 -16.25 -11.21 14.11
CA ASP A 23 -15.19 -10.47 14.81
C ASP A 23 -14.03 -11.38 15.26
N GLU A 24 -14.32 -12.65 15.55
CA GLU A 24 -13.34 -13.68 15.93
C GLU A 24 -12.42 -14.07 14.78
N GLU A 25 -12.83 -13.84 13.53
CA GLU A 25 -12.02 -14.09 12.35
C GLU A 25 -11.07 -12.93 12.02
N ILE A 26 -11.17 -11.80 12.73
CA ILE A 26 -10.28 -10.67 12.51
C ILE A 26 -8.91 -10.96 13.14
N ARG A 27 -7.93 -11.22 12.29
CA ARG A 27 -6.55 -11.55 12.68
C ARG A 27 -5.59 -10.37 12.51
N VAL A 28 -6.06 -9.27 11.88
CA VAL A 28 -5.24 -8.13 11.48
C VAL A 28 -5.68 -6.88 12.22
N HIS A 29 -4.72 -6.23 12.90
CA HIS A 29 -4.88 -4.89 13.45
C HIS A 29 -3.92 -3.94 12.74
N PHE A 30 -4.44 -2.89 12.11
CA PHE A 30 -3.73 -1.99 11.23
C PHE A 30 -3.61 -0.59 11.82
N TYR A 31 -2.38 -0.17 12.10
CA TYR A 31 -2.04 1.20 12.48
C TYR A 31 -1.69 1.99 11.22
N ARG A 32 -2.46 3.00 10.92
CA ARG A 32 -2.24 3.89 9.77
C ARG A 32 -2.41 5.35 10.14
N ASP A 33 -1.99 6.23 9.24
CA ASP A 33 -2.26 7.66 9.40
C ASP A 33 -3.75 7.97 9.44
N HIS A 34 -4.14 8.97 10.23
CA HIS A 34 -5.54 9.29 10.47
C HIS A 34 -6.25 9.89 9.25
N ALA A 35 -5.50 10.60 8.38
CA ALA A 35 -6.05 11.31 7.24
C ALA A 35 -6.14 10.48 5.94
N GLY A 36 -5.45 9.32 5.87
CA GLY A 36 -5.35 8.51 4.66
C GLY A 36 -4.38 9.07 3.61
N TRP A 37 -3.36 9.83 4.03
CA TRP A 37 -2.42 10.50 3.12
C TRP A 37 -1.08 9.78 2.97
N CYS A 38 -0.76 8.87 3.87
CA CYS A 38 0.49 8.13 3.81
C CYS A 38 0.44 7.08 2.68
N PRO A 39 1.24 7.21 1.60
CA PRO A 39 1.20 6.28 0.48
C PRO A 39 1.61 4.87 0.88
N TYR A 40 2.56 4.73 1.81
CA TYR A 40 2.96 3.44 2.35
C TYR A 40 1.84 2.75 3.15
N CYS A 41 1.03 3.52 3.91
CA CYS A 41 -0.16 2.98 4.57
C CYS A 41 -1.20 2.56 3.53
N GLU A 42 -1.35 3.32 2.48
CA GLU A 42 -2.33 3.07 1.43
C GLU A 42 -2.03 1.79 0.66
N THR A 43 -0.76 1.49 0.37
CA THR A 43 -0.42 0.20 -0.28
C THR A 43 -0.83 -1.00 0.57
N VAL A 44 -0.71 -0.94 1.90
CA VAL A 44 -1.18 -2.00 2.80
C VAL A 44 -2.71 -2.01 2.87
N TRP A 45 -3.32 -0.85 2.92
CA TRP A 45 -4.78 -0.72 2.96
C TRP A 45 -5.44 -1.29 1.70
N LEU A 46 -4.94 -0.93 0.51
CA LEU A 46 -5.41 -1.49 -0.76
C LEU A 46 -5.29 -3.02 -0.78
N LEU A 47 -4.16 -3.57 -0.34
CA LEU A 47 -3.98 -5.02 -0.30
C LEU A 47 -4.99 -5.71 0.64
N LEU A 48 -5.27 -5.13 1.80
CA LEU A 48 -6.28 -5.66 2.73
C LEU A 48 -7.69 -5.64 2.12
N GLU A 49 -8.05 -4.56 1.42
CA GLU A 49 -9.35 -4.42 0.76
C GLU A 49 -9.49 -5.39 -0.44
N GLU A 50 -8.50 -5.47 -1.31
CA GLU A 50 -8.54 -6.32 -2.50
C GLU A 50 -8.53 -7.81 -2.15
N LYS A 51 -7.75 -8.20 -1.16
CA LYS A 51 -7.79 -9.58 -0.63
C LYS A 51 -9.01 -9.87 0.24
N ARG A 52 -9.80 -8.84 0.58
CA ARG A 52 -10.95 -8.94 1.48
C ARG A 52 -10.57 -9.55 2.84
N ILE A 53 -9.39 -9.22 3.35
CA ILE A 53 -8.91 -9.66 4.66
C ILE A 53 -9.61 -8.81 5.73
N PRO A 54 -10.29 -9.40 6.72
CA PRO A 54 -10.92 -8.62 7.79
C PRO A 54 -9.85 -8.00 8.69
N TYR A 55 -10.06 -6.74 9.07
CA TYR A 55 -9.10 -6.00 9.89
C TYR A 55 -9.77 -4.92 10.75
N THR A 56 -9.08 -4.52 11.83
CA THR A 56 -9.39 -3.33 12.62
C THR A 56 -8.35 -2.25 12.37
N VAL A 57 -8.69 -0.99 12.60
CA VAL A 57 -7.82 0.17 12.38
C VAL A 57 -7.65 0.98 13.65
N GLU A 58 -6.40 1.31 13.97
CA GLU A 58 -6.05 2.38 14.88
C GLU A 58 -5.40 3.53 14.13
N LYS A 59 -5.95 4.74 14.29
CA LYS A 59 -5.49 5.94 13.59
C LYS A 59 -4.40 6.63 14.38
N ILE A 60 -3.25 6.80 13.75
CA ILE A 60 -2.07 7.43 14.33
C ILE A 60 -1.80 8.75 13.61
N ASN A 61 -1.52 9.81 14.35
CA ASN A 61 -1.15 11.09 13.75
C ASN A 61 0.17 10.97 12.98
N MET A 62 0.21 11.54 11.77
CA MET A 62 1.49 11.84 11.14
C MET A 62 2.16 13.00 11.88
N ARG A 63 3.49 13.06 11.79
CA ARG A 63 4.31 14.05 12.52
C ARG A 63 3.87 15.51 12.27
N CYS A 64 3.33 15.79 11.10
CA CYS A 64 2.85 17.13 10.72
C CYS A 64 1.50 17.50 11.35
N TYR A 65 0.75 16.55 11.96
CA TYR A 65 -0.58 16.78 12.52
C TYR A 65 -0.66 16.65 14.03
N GLY A 66 0.45 16.39 14.69
CA GLY A 66 0.54 16.32 16.14
C GLY A 66 1.33 15.12 16.66
N ASP A 67 1.36 15.00 17.97
CA ASP A 67 2.11 13.96 18.65
C ASP A 67 1.46 12.59 18.47
N LYS A 68 2.30 11.57 18.42
CA LYS A 68 1.86 10.18 18.40
C LYS A 68 1.56 9.70 19.82
N PRO A 69 0.56 8.81 20.00
CA PRO A 69 0.26 8.24 21.31
C PRO A 69 1.49 7.54 21.92
N GLN A 70 1.74 7.75 23.22
CA GLN A 70 2.86 7.10 23.92
C GLN A 70 2.72 5.58 23.95
N SER A 71 1.46 5.06 23.97
CA SER A 71 1.17 3.62 23.85
C SER A 71 1.68 3.05 22.52
N PHE A 72 1.53 3.80 21.43
CA PHE A 72 2.07 3.41 20.11
C PHE A 72 3.59 3.48 20.09
N LEU A 73 4.19 4.59 20.55
CA LEU A 73 5.64 4.79 20.53
C LEU A 73 6.39 3.78 21.40
N LYS A 74 5.78 3.27 22.48
CA LYS A 74 6.35 2.21 23.31
C LYS A 74 6.61 0.92 22.50
N ASN A 75 5.71 0.59 21.56
CA ASN A 75 5.83 -0.61 20.73
C ASN A 75 6.55 -0.34 19.40
N VAL A 76 6.51 0.90 18.92
CA VAL A 76 7.09 1.35 17.65
C VAL A 76 7.91 2.63 17.90
N PRO A 77 9.13 2.53 18.47
CA PRO A 77 9.95 3.69 18.83
C PRO A 77 10.30 4.61 17.64
N SER A 78 10.38 4.05 16.43
CA SER A 78 10.60 4.82 15.21
C SER A 78 9.43 5.76 14.87
N GLY A 79 8.24 5.44 15.36
CA GLY A 79 7.00 6.13 15.01
C GLY A 79 6.60 6.02 13.54
N MET A 80 7.26 5.15 12.76
CA MET A 80 6.98 4.97 11.33
C MET A 80 5.66 4.23 11.10
N LEU A 81 5.01 4.54 9.99
CA LEU A 81 3.77 3.90 9.51
C LEU A 81 3.98 3.40 8.08
N PRO A 82 3.30 2.33 7.67
CA PRO A 82 2.31 1.52 8.39
C PRO A 82 2.91 0.59 9.43
N VAL A 83 2.07 0.16 10.38
CA VAL A 83 2.35 -0.94 11.28
C VAL A 83 1.15 -1.89 11.28
N VAL A 84 1.39 -3.18 11.30
CA VAL A 84 0.33 -4.19 11.38
C VAL A 84 0.66 -5.20 12.47
N VAL A 85 -0.35 -5.63 13.20
CA VAL A 85 -0.28 -6.81 14.06
C VAL A 85 -1.07 -7.92 13.39
N ILE A 86 -0.43 -9.04 13.08
CA ILE A 86 -1.06 -10.23 12.49
C ILE A 86 -0.85 -11.39 13.46
N ASP A 87 -1.94 -11.98 13.96
CA ASP A 87 -1.90 -13.08 14.95
C ASP A 87 -1.04 -12.74 16.19
N GLY A 88 -1.10 -11.49 16.65
CA GLY A 88 -0.31 -11.01 17.79
C GLY A 88 1.13 -10.62 17.48
N VAL A 89 1.61 -10.80 16.23
CA VAL A 89 2.97 -10.44 15.80
C VAL A 89 2.96 -9.05 15.16
N LEU A 90 3.70 -8.12 15.75
CA LEU A 90 3.86 -6.76 15.22
C LEU A 90 4.86 -6.74 14.06
N MET A 91 4.47 -6.09 12.96
CA MET A 91 5.27 -5.94 11.75
C MET A 91 5.31 -4.48 11.32
N THR A 92 6.46 -4.03 10.87
CA THR A 92 6.72 -2.72 10.26
C THR A 92 7.21 -2.91 8.83
N GLU A 93 7.38 -1.81 8.09
CA GLU A 93 7.76 -1.79 6.67
C GLU A 93 6.68 -2.36 5.73
N SER A 94 6.13 -1.50 4.88
CA SER A 94 5.00 -1.86 4.01
C SER A 94 5.27 -3.08 3.12
N ALA A 95 6.50 -3.24 2.63
CA ALA A 95 6.87 -4.39 1.80
C ALA A 95 6.85 -5.70 2.59
N VAL A 96 7.37 -5.69 3.83
CA VAL A 96 7.36 -6.87 4.72
C VAL A 96 5.93 -7.23 5.12
N ILE A 97 5.11 -6.22 5.41
CA ILE A 97 3.69 -6.41 5.74
C ILE A 97 2.94 -7.05 4.56
N GLN A 98 3.16 -6.55 3.34
CA GLN A 98 2.52 -7.10 2.14
C GLN A 98 2.91 -8.56 1.89
N GLU A 99 4.18 -8.90 2.03
CA GLU A 99 4.65 -10.29 1.91
C GLU A 99 4.02 -11.20 2.97
N ALA A 100 3.92 -10.73 4.22
CA ALA A 100 3.28 -11.46 5.30
C ALA A 100 1.78 -11.67 5.05
N LEU A 101 1.07 -10.66 4.52
CA LEU A 101 -0.33 -10.77 4.15
C LEU A 101 -0.54 -11.76 3.01
N GLU A 102 0.29 -11.74 1.96
CA GLU A 102 0.23 -12.72 0.87
C GLU A 102 0.45 -14.15 1.38
N THR A 103 1.43 -14.34 2.27
CA THR A 103 1.78 -15.67 2.81
C THR A 103 0.74 -16.20 3.79
N LYS A 104 0.32 -15.37 4.76
CA LYS A 104 -0.60 -15.80 5.84
C LYS A 104 -2.05 -15.93 5.38
N PHE A 105 -2.42 -15.27 4.28
CA PHE A 105 -3.74 -15.30 3.65
C PHE A 105 -3.63 -15.82 2.22
N SER A 106 -3.00 -16.99 2.08
CA SER A 106 -2.70 -17.64 0.78
C SER A 106 -3.77 -18.64 0.33
N ASP A 107 -4.79 -18.93 1.14
CA ASP A 107 -5.92 -19.77 0.73
C ASP A 107 -6.73 -19.06 -0.36
N VAL A 108 -6.50 -19.45 -1.61
CA VAL A 108 -7.11 -18.83 -2.79
C VAL A 108 -8.64 -18.94 -2.81
N ALA A 109 -9.21 -19.94 -2.12
CA ALA A 109 -10.65 -20.07 -2.01
C ALA A 109 -11.28 -18.96 -1.15
N SER A 110 -10.52 -18.46 -0.17
CA SER A 110 -10.96 -17.40 0.76
C SER A 110 -10.38 -16.02 0.43
N TYR A 111 -9.20 -15.97 -0.17
CA TYR A 111 -8.43 -14.73 -0.42
C TYR A 111 -7.78 -14.76 -1.80
N PRO A 112 -8.06 -13.80 -2.70
CA PRO A 112 -7.42 -13.77 -4.01
C PRO A 112 -5.91 -13.62 -3.88
N ALA A 113 -5.15 -14.35 -4.71
CA ALA A 113 -3.72 -14.18 -4.85
C ALA A 113 -3.44 -12.90 -5.64
N MET A 114 -2.73 -11.94 -5.03
CA MET A 114 -2.41 -10.65 -5.68
C MET A 114 -1.06 -10.68 -6.39
N LEU A 115 -0.31 -11.78 -6.29
CA LEU A 115 0.93 -12.01 -7.02
C LEU A 115 0.97 -13.45 -7.54
N PRO A 116 0.50 -13.70 -8.78
CA PRO A 116 0.55 -15.02 -9.39
C PRO A 116 2.00 -15.52 -9.53
N PRO A 117 2.29 -16.79 -9.17
CA PRO A 117 3.65 -17.34 -9.20
C PRO A 117 4.33 -17.29 -10.58
N ASN A 118 3.54 -17.45 -11.65
CA ASN A 118 4.04 -17.44 -13.03
C ASN A 118 4.49 -16.06 -13.52
N GLU A 119 4.05 -14.98 -12.88
CA GLU A 119 4.40 -13.58 -13.19
C GLU A 119 5.36 -12.95 -12.15
N SER A 120 5.85 -13.74 -11.21
CA SER A 120 6.68 -13.26 -10.09
C SER A 120 7.96 -12.57 -10.57
N SER A 121 8.62 -13.06 -11.63
CA SER A 121 9.84 -12.46 -12.18
C SER A 121 9.58 -11.07 -12.79
N GLU A 122 8.48 -10.95 -13.52
CA GLU A 122 8.07 -9.67 -14.12
C GLU A 122 7.68 -8.66 -13.02
N ALA A 123 6.90 -9.10 -12.05
CA ALA A 123 6.55 -8.28 -10.89
C ALA A 123 7.79 -7.74 -10.15
N GLN A 124 8.83 -8.56 -9.97
CA GLN A 124 10.09 -8.10 -9.35
C GLN A 124 10.78 -7.01 -10.18
N THR A 125 10.69 -7.07 -11.50
CA THR A 125 11.22 -6.03 -12.39
C THR A 125 10.42 -4.74 -12.25
N LEU A 126 9.11 -4.84 -12.20
CA LEU A 126 8.20 -3.70 -11.99
C LEU A 126 8.36 -3.09 -10.60
N PHE A 127 8.60 -3.88 -9.55
CA PHE A 127 8.91 -3.35 -8.21
C PHE A 127 10.21 -2.53 -8.19
N ARG A 128 11.22 -2.92 -8.98
CA ARG A 128 12.44 -2.10 -9.14
C ARG A 128 12.15 -0.80 -9.88
N LEU A 129 11.31 -0.86 -10.91
CA LEU A 129 10.89 0.33 -11.65
C LEU A 129 10.12 1.30 -10.74
N GLU A 130 9.21 0.81 -9.91
CA GLU A 130 8.48 1.63 -8.92
C GLU A 130 9.45 2.33 -7.96
N ARG A 131 10.45 1.62 -7.43
CA ARG A 131 11.48 2.23 -6.57
C ARG A 131 12.34 3.26 -7.30
N LYS A 132 12.68 3.03 -8.57
CA LYS A 132 13.39 3.99 -9.42
C LYS A 132 12.55 5.25 -9.62
N LEU A 133 11.26 5.08 -9.96
CA LEU A 133 10.33 6.20 -10.15
C LEU A 133 10.22 7.04 -8.88
N PHE A 134 9.99 6.40 -7.73
CA PHE A 134 9.92 7.09 -6.44
C PHE A 134 11.21 7.86 -6.12
N SER A 135 12.37 7.24 -6.33
CA SER A 135 13.67 7.86 -6.08
C SER A 135 13.88 9.11 -6.93
N ASN A 136 13.58 9.03 -8.23
CA ASN A 136 13.74 10.15 -9.17
C ASN A 136 12.74 11.27 -8.86
N TRP A 137 11.50 10.91 -8.50
CA TRP A 137 10.51 11.89 -8.05
C TRP A 137 10.97 12.63 -6.79
N MET A 138 11.44 11.91 -5.77
CA MET A 138 11.93 12.50 -4.52
C MET A 138 13.17 13.37 -4.74
N GLN A 139 14.08 12.94 -5.61
CA GLN A 139 15.26 13.74 -5.97
C GLN A 139 14.86 15.09 -6.61
N TRP A 140 13.90 15.08 -7.52
CA TRP A 140 13.38 16.31 -8.13
C TRP A 140 12.61 17.16 -7.11
N LEU A 141 11.68 16.54 -6.34
CA LEU A 141 10.79 17.23 -5.41
C LEU A 141 11.54 17.88 -4.24
N THR A 142 12.54 17.18 -3.67
CA THR A 142 13.27 17.65 -2.46
C THR A 142 14.60 18.33 -2.76
N GLY A 143 15.05 18.25 -4.02
CA GLY A 143 16.26 18.91 -4.49
C GLY A 143 16.00 20.35 -4.96
N ASN A 144 16.76 20.81 -5.94
CA ASN A 144 16.49 22.07 -6.59
C ASN A 144 15.37 21.87 -7.64
N TRP A 145 14.17 22.35 -7.35
CA TRP A 145 13.00 22.22 -8.25
C TRP A 145 13.20 22.88 -9.64
N ASN A 146 14.18 23.79 -9.77
CA ASN A 146 14.61 24.36 -11.06
C ASN A 146 15.62 23.48 -11.80
N ASP A 147 16.03 22.34 -11.25
CA ASP A 147 16.95 21.43 -11.90
C ASP A 147 16.24 20.68 -13.05
N ALA A 148 16.42 21.18 -14.25
CA ALA A 148 15.85 20.61 -15.47
C ALA A 148 16.32 19.16 -15.71
N ALA A 149 17.51 18.78 -15.23
CA ALA A 149 18.03 17.43 -15.40
C ALA A 149 17.30 16.43 -14.52
N SER A 150 17.09 16.74 -13.22
CA SER A 150 16.32 15.89 -12.33
C SER A 150 14.88 15.72 -12.78
N ARG A 151 14.26 16.82 -13.30
CA ARG A 151 12.92 16.74 -13.89
C ARG A 151 12.90 15.84 -15.13
N ALA A 152 13.87 15.99 -16.03
CA ALA A 152 13.96 15.16 -17.23
C ALA A 152 14.09 13.66 -16.86
N THR A 153 14.97 13.32 -15.91
CA THR A 153 15.14 11.93 -15.44
C THR A 153 13.86 11.36 -14.83
N PHE A 154 13.10 12.17 -14.10
CA PHE A 154 11.79 11.76 -13.59
C PHE A 154 10.79 11.50 -14.73
N CYS A 155 10.69 12.41 -15.71
CA CYS A 155 9.81 12.26 -16.87
C CYS A 155 10.17 11.02 -17.71
N GLU A 156 11.45 10.77 -17.97
CA GLU A 156 11.92 9.56 -18.66
C GLU A 156 11.51 8.27 -17.93
N THR A 157 11.50 8.32 -16.61
CA THR A 157 11.05 7.15 -15.80
C THR A 157 9.53 6.99 -15.85
N LEU A 158 8.77 8.08 -15.91
CA LEU A 158 7.33 8.02 -16.14
C LEU A 158 7.00 7.44 -17.53
N ASP A 159 7.74 7.84 -18.55
CA ASP A 159 7.59 7.29 -19.92
C ASP A 159 7.87 5.78 -19.93
N GLU A 160 8.87 5.30 -19.14
CA GLU A 160 9.14 3.88 -18.96
C GLU A 160 7.94 3.17 -18.29
N VAL A 161 7.30 3.77 -17.29
CA VAL A 161 6.10 3.22 -16.63
C VAL A 161 4.93 3.14 -17.61
N ASP A 162 4.68 4.19 -18.38
CA ASP A 162 3.62 4.23 -19.39
C ASP A 162 3.83 3.16 -20.47
N LEU A 163 5.07 3.00 -20.93
CA LEU A 163 5.44 1.93 -21.86
C LEU A 163 5.11 0.55 -21.27
N ARG A 164 5.47 0.29 -20.01
CA ARG A 164 5.18 -0.99 -19.35
C ARG A 164 3.69 -1.27 -19.22
N LEU A 165 2.89 -0.25 -18.91
CA LEU A 165 1.43 -0.38 -18.89
C LEU A 165 0.85 -0.68 -20.28
N SER A 166 1.45 -0.14 -21.34
CA SER A 166 0.99 -0.37 -22.72
C SER A 166 1.38 -1.75 -23.29
N GLU A 167 2.32 -2.47 -22.67
CA GLU A 167 2.73 -3.81 -23.08
C GLU A 167 1.69 -4.90 -22.75
N THR A 168 0.78 -4.64 -21.80
CA THR A 168 -0.32 -5.56 -21.48
C THR A 168 -1.45 -5.41 -22.48
N VAL A 169 -1.82 -6.51 -23.11
CA VAL A 169 -2.87 -6.53 -24.15
C VAL A 169 -4.25 -6.58 -23.49
N ASP A 170 -5.10 -5.64 -23.87
CA ASP A 170 -6.50 -5.55 -23.40
C ASP A 170 -6.66 -5.44 -21.86
N SER A 171 -5.65 -4.95 -21.15
CA SER A 171 -5.65 -4.78 -19.68
C SER A 171 -5.13 -3.39 -19.29
N PRO A 172 -5.79 -2.69 -18.37
CA PRO A 172 -5.29 -1.43 -17.81
C PRO A 172 -4.28 -1.63 -16.69
N TYR A 173 -3.82 -2.85 -16.45
CA TYR A 173 -2.95 -3.24 -15.33
C TYR A 173 -1.57 -3.65 -15.80
N PHE A 174 -0.59 -3.66 -14.89
CA PHE A 174 0.80 -4.00 -15.19
C PHE A 174 1.03 -5.46 -15.58
N LEU A 175 0.19 -6.38 -15.09
CA LEU A 175 0.30 -7.81 -15.38
C LEU A 175 -0.88 -8.31 -16.22
N ASN A 176 -0.61 -9.31 -17.06
CA ASN A 176 -1.66 -9.92 -17.90
C ASN A 176 -2.70 -10.67 -17.08
N SER A 177 -2.38 -11.11 -15.86
CA SER A 177 -3.34 -11.72 -14.92
C SER A 177 -4.41 -10.73 -14.41
N GLY A 178 -4.24 -9.43 -14.63
CA GLY A 178 -5.14 -8.38 -14.16
C GLY A 178 -4.58 -7.61 -12.96
N PHE A 179 -5.47 -7.00 -12.18
CA PHE A 179 -5.10 -6.20 -11.00
C PHE A 179 -4.27 -7.03 -10.01
N SER A 180 -3.17 -6.50 -9.55
CA SER A 180 -2.14 -7.23 -8.82
C SER A 180 -1.46 -6.40 -7.73
N LEU A 181 -0.55 -7.03 -6.99
CA LEU A 181 0.31 -6.34 -6.02
C LEU A 181 1.19 -5.27 -6.70
N VAL A 182 1.47 -5.39 -8.00
CA VAL A 182 2.22 -4.38 -8.75
C VAL A 182 1.42 -3.08 -8.82
N ASP A 183 0.15 -3.16 -9.22
CA ASP A 183 -0.75 -2.00 -9.30
C ASP A 183 -0.92 -1.34 -7.92
N ILE A 184 -1.07 -2.14 -6.87
CA ILE A 184 -1.15 -1.68 -5.48
C ILE A 184 0.10 -0.88 -5.07
N LYS A 185 1.28 -1.28 -5.54
CA LYS A 185 2.53 -0.57 -5.22
C LYS A 185 2.66 0.76 -5.98
N PHE A 186 2.24 0.80 -7.22
CA PHE A 186 2.34 2.02 -8.04
C PHE A 186 1.26 3.06 -7.72
N ALA A 187 0.01 2.64 -7.58
CA ALA A 187 -1.14 3.55 -7.52
C ALA A 187 -1.02 4.68 -6.48
N PRO A 188 -0.67 4.43 -5.20
CA PRO A 188 -0.60 5.49 -4.21
C PRO A 188 0.47 6.55 -4.49
N PHE A 189 1.56 6.17 -5.13
CA PHE A 189 2.63 7.10 -5.48
C PHE A 189 2.31 7.88 -6.75
N LEU A 190 1.77 7.22 -7.78
CA LEU A 190 1.33 7.89 -9.01
C LEU A 190 0.24 8.93 -8.72
N GLU A 191 -0.71 8.62 -7.83
CA GLU A 191 -1.73 9.59 -7.40
C GLU A 191 -1.10 10.86 -6.81
N ARG A 192 -0.08 10.72 -5.98
CA ARG A 192 0.61 11.87 -5.38
C ARG A 192 1.53 12.61 -6.34
N MET A 193 2.05 11.93 -7.34
CA MET A 193 2.83 12.56 -8.41
C MET A 193 1.95 13.38 -9.35
N ALA A 194 0.66 13.02 -9.46
CA ALA A 194 -0.33 13.73 -10.29
C ALA A 194 -0.98 14.93 -9.59
N ALA A 195 -0.87 15.05 -8.27
CA ALA A 195 -1.44 16.15 -7.47
C ALA A 195 -0.54 17.38 -7.45
#